data_1b59137935855cef49d1dcef1b77b6bb
#
_entry.id   1b59137935855cef49d1dcef1b77b6bb
#
_cell.length_a   1.000
_cell.length_b   1.000
_cell.length_c   1.000
_cell.angle_alpha   90.00
_cell.angle_beta   90.00
_cell.angle_gamma   90.00
#
_symmetry.space_group_name_H-M   'P 1'
#
loop_
_entity.id
_entity.type
_entity.pdbx_description
1 polymer ?
#
loop_
_entity_poly.entity_id
_entity_poly.type
_entity_poly.pdbx_seq_one_letter_code
_entity_poly.pdbx_strand_id
1 'polypeptide(L)'
;LCIPYPSSPSATQQDTPRQAAPSDSELFSENTRSSKRINVIKAAVVLPFLPDGASKSESAKMVEYYEGFLMAVDSLKRTGTSIDLYTYSTSPATSSLNSILGKSEMKDMDIIFGPLHQQHIKPLADFADKHDIRLVIPFTSKDNTVFRNPSVYQINTPQSYLYSEVYDHFVRQFPNANVIFIEASQGTREKADFIKGLKEELRNRSIPTKSLKEDATVESL
;
A
#
# COMPACT_ATOMS: atom_id res chain seq x y z
N LEU A 1 26.00 24.69 4.79
CA LEU A 1 27.16 23.97 4.23
C LEU A 1 26.66 23.11 3.08
N CYS A 2 26.90 23.55 1.82
CA CYS A 2 26.65 22.74 0.63
C CYS A 2 27.84 21.79 0.45
N ILE A 3 27.53 20.49 0.36
CA ILE A 3 28.49 19.45 0.01
C ILE A 3 28.40 19.22 -1.50
N PRO A 4 29.47 19.39 -2.30
CA PRO A 4 29.42 19.13 -3.74
C PRO A 4 29.46 17.63 -4.02
N TYR A 5 28.60 17.20 -4.94
CA TYR A 5 28.55 15.83 -5.48
C TYR A 5 29.76 15.58 -6.41
N PRO A 6 30.45 14.44 -6.30
CA PRO A 6 31.51 14.10 -7.24
C PRO A 6 30.93 13.65 -8.60
N SER A 7 31.41 14.25 -9.68
CA SER A 7 31.11 13.88 -11.05
C SER A 7 31.77 12.55 -11.43
N SER A 8 30.97 11.58 -11.87
CA SER A 8 31.44 10.29 -12.38
C SER A 8 31.89 10.38 -13.83
N PRO A 9 32.89 9.58 -14.27
CA PRO A 9 33.39 9.60 -15.64
C PRO A 9 32.44 8.95 -16.63
N SER A 10 32.36 9.54 -17.82
CA SER A 10 31.54 9.10 -18.95
C SER A 10 31.91 7.71 -19.44
N ALA A 11 30.96 6.77 -19.31
CA ALA A 11 30.96 5.52 -20.06
C ALA A 11 29.99 5.68 -21.24
N THR A 12 30.47 5.47 -22.45
CA THR A 12 29.71 5.46 -23.71
C THR A 12 28.72 4.30 -23.67
N GLN A 13 27.45 4.59 -23.44
CA GLN A 13 26.37 3.61 -23.56
C GLN A 13 25.67 3.77 -24.91
N GLN A 14 25.51 2.63 -25.60
CA GLN A 14 24.73 2.48 -26.80
C GLN A 14 23.26 2.85 -26.57
N ASP A 15 22.71 3.66 -27.48
CA ASP A 15 21.32 4.14 -27.46
C ASP A 15 20.32 2.99 -27.60
N THR A 16 19.74 2.60 -26.49
CA THR A 16 18.37 2.05 -26.47
C THR A 16 17.40 3.24 -26.33
N PRO A 17 16.27 3.30 -27.06
CA PRO A 17 15.34 4.42 -26.95
C PRO A 17 14.84 4.54 -25.51
N ARG A 18 15.35 5.52 -24.79
CA ARG A 18 14.85 5.90 -23.49
C ARG A 18 13.43 6.42 -23.70
N GLN A 19 12.43 5.74 -23.15
CA GLN A 19 11.11 6.34 -23.00
C GLN A 19 11.31 7.68 -22.29
N ALA A 20 10.92 8.76 -22.98
CA ALA A 20 11.03 10.11 -22.42
C ALA A 20 10.31 10.15 -21.05
N ALA A 21 10.98 10.71 -20.06
CA ALA A 21 10.31 10.99 -18.78
C ALA A 21 9.08 11.86 -19.07
N PRO A 22 7.94 11.58 -18.43
CA PRO A 22 6.75 12.41 -18.59
C PRO A 22 7.12 13.87 -18.29
N SER A 23 6.64 14.80 -19.11
CA SER A 23 6.86 16.23 -18.88
C SER A 23 6.20 16.67 -17.59
N ASP A 24 6.73 17.70 -16.94
CA ASP A 24 6.12 18.29 -15.73
C ASP A 24 4.65 18.65 -15.94
N SER A 25 4.24 19.00 -17.16
CA SER A 25 2.84 19.26 -17.54
C SER A 25 1.97 18.00 -17.56
N GLU A 26 2.54 16.80 -17.75
CA GLU A 26 1.81 15.52 -17.64
C GLU A 26 1.74 15.02 -16.21
N LEU A 27 2.76 15.31 -15.40
CA LEU A 27 2.77 14.99 -13.96
C LEU A 27 1.86 15.94 -13.16
N PHE A 28 1.73 17.18 -13.61
CA PHE A 28 0.91 18.23 -12.98
C PHE A 28 -0.23 18.68 -13.89
N SER A 29 -0.69 17.84 -14.84
CA SER A 29 -1.94 18.12 -15.51
C SER A 29 -2.98 18.31 -14.41
N GLU A 30 -3.42 19.56 -14.25
CA GLU A 30 -4.53 19.88 -13.34
C GLU A 30 -5.65 18.91 -13.72
N ASN A 31 -5.89 17.96 -12.85
CA ASN A 31 -7.08 17.16 -12.89
C ASN A 31 -8.19 18.17 -12.60
N THR A 32 -8.68 18.83 -13.64
CA THR A 32 -9.84 19.72 -13.60
C THR A 32 -11.10 18.87 -13.33
N ARG A 33 -11.02 18.07 -12.28
CA ARG A 33 -12.21 17.58 -11.60
C ARG A 33 -12.85 18.83 -11.05
N SER A 34 -13.93 19.24 -11.65
CA SER A 34 -14.71 20.38 -11.22
C SER A 34 -14.88 20.25 -9.71
N SER A 35 -14.38 21.22 -8.94
CA SER A 35 -14.52 21.22 -7.49
C SER A 35 -15.99 21.45 -7.18
N LYS A 36 -16.76 20.37 -7.18
CA LYS A 36 -18.15 20.37 -6.76
C LYS A 36 -18.14 20.74 -5.28
N ARG A 37 -18.73 21.88 -4.96
CA ARG A 37 -18.88 22.29 -3.56
C ARG A 37 -19.79 21.29 -2.88
N ILE A 38 -19.21 20.40 -2.07
CA ILE A 38 -19.94 19.36 -1.35
C ILE A 38 -20.45 20.01 -0.07
N ASN A 39 -21.77 20.13 0.08
CA ASN A 39 -22.38 20.66 1.30
C ASN A 39 -22.44 19.60 2.41
N VAL A 40 -22.57 18.34 2.04
CA VAL A 40 -22.59 17.19 2.95
C VAL A 40 -21.71 16.11 2.35
N ILE A 41 -20.72 15.63 3.10
CA ILE A 41 -19.85 14.56 2.69
C ILE A 41 -20.53 13.22 3.02
N LYS A 42 -20.74 12.36 2.03
CA LYS A 42 -21.21 11.00 2.23
C LYS A 42 -20.01 10.07 2.42
N ALA A 43 -19.83 9.56 3.63
CA ALA A 43 -18.72 8.70 3.99
C ALA A 43 -19.20 7.29 4.35
N ALA A 44 -18.53 6.26 3.84
CA ALA A 44 -18.76 4.88 4.24
C ALA A 44 -17.57 4.32 5.01
N VAL A 45 -17.82 3.56 6.07
CA VAL A 45 -16.81 2.75 6.78
C VAL A 45 -17.14 1.27 6.53
N VAL A 46 -16.21 0.54 5.92
CA VAL A 46 -16.39 -0.84 5.44
C VAL A 46 -15.33 -1.72 6.11
N LEU A 47 -15.63 -2.23 7.29
CA LEU A 47 -14.70 -2.96 8.17
C LEU A 47 -15.40 -4.15 8.85
N PRO A 48 -14.65 -5.17 9.34
CA PRO A 48 -15.24 -6.32 10.04
C PRO A 48 -15.52 -5.99 11.51
N PHE A 49 -16.71 -5.51 11.80
CA PHE A 49 -17.15 -5.18 13.17
C PHE A 49 -17.73 -6.37 13.94
N LEU A 50 -18.26 -7.35 13.21
CA LEU A 50 -18.88 -8.54 13.80
C LEU A 50 -17.91 -9.72 13.78
N PRO A 51 -17.97 -10.62 14.78
CA PRO A 51 -17.07 -11.78 14.85
C PRO A 51 -17.37 -12.88 13.82
N ASP A 52 -18.23 -12.64 12.85
CA ASP A 52 -18.59 -13.58 11.78
C ASP A 52 -17.39 -13.80 10.83
N GLY A 53 -16.52 -14.76 11.19
CA GLY A 53 -15.34 -15.13 10.41
C GLY A 53 -14.09 -14.27 10.67
N ALA A 54 -14.18 -13.19 11.44
CA ALA A 54 -13.04 -12.47 11.99
C ALA A 54 -12.73 -12.97 13.41
N SER A 55 -11.48 -12.87 13.85
CA SER A 55 -11.17 -13.14 15.26
C SER A 55 -11.85 -12.08 16.16
N LYS A 56 -12.24 -12.46 17.37
CA LYS A 56 -12.78 -11.49 18.34
C LYS A 56 -11.83 -10.30 18.56
N SER A 57 -10.53 -10.53 18.49
CA SER A 57 -9.50 -9.50 18.63
C SER A 57 -9.49 -8.52 17.45
N GLU A 58 -9.71 -8.99 16.23
CA GLU A 58 -9.79 -8.10 15.05
C GLU A 58 -11.05 -7.24 15.10
N SER A 59 -12.20 -7.84 15.40
CA SER A 59 -13.45 -7.10 15.54
C SER A 59 -13.38 -6.03 16.62
N ALA A 60 -12.78 -6.35 17.77
CA ALA A 60 -12.59 -5.38 18.86
C ALA A 60 -11.74 -4.18 18.42
N LYS A 61 -10.60 -4.42 17.73
CA LYS A 61 -9.76 -3.35 17.19
C LYS A 61 -10.48 -2.48 16.16
N MET A 62 -11.35 -3.08 15.35
CA MET A 62 -12.14 -2.32 14.37
C MET A 62 -13.21 -1.46 15.06
N VAL A 63 -13.77 -1.91 16.15
CA VAL A 63 -14.70 -1.11 16.98
C VAL A 63 -13.95 0.07 17.61
N GLU A 64 -12.78 -0.16 18.22
CA GLU A 64 -11.94 0.92 18.78
C GLU A 64 -11.55 1.96 17.72
N TYR A 65 -11.16 1.50 16.53
CA TYR A 65 -10.89 2.39 15.40
C TYR A 65 -12.13 3.22 15.03
N TYR A 66 -13.30 2.59 14.98
CA TYR A 66 -14.54 3.24 14.63
C TYR A 66 -14.98 4.28 15.69
N GLU A 67 -14.75 4.01 16.97
CA GLU A 67 -14.98 4.98 18.04
C GLU A 67 -14.12 6.23 17.85
N GLY A 68 -12.83 6.07 17.55
CA GLY A 68 -11.93 7.18 17.20
C GLY A 68 -12.39 7.93 15.94
N PHE A 69 -12.90 7.20 14.93
CA PHE A 69 -13.46 7.78 13.73
C PHE A 69 -14.69 8.65 14.04
N LEU A 70 -15.60 8.19 14.91
CA LEU A 70 -16.76 8.97 15.35
C LEU A 70 -16.37 10.25 16.08
N MET A 71 -15.31 10.21 16.90
CA MET A 71 -14.77 11.40 17.55
C MET A 71 -14.27 12.43 16.53
N ALA A 72 -13.60 11.97 15.48
CA ALA A 72 -13.12 12.82 14.40
C ALA A 72 -14.29 13.45 13.62
N VAL A 73 -15.32 12.66 13.31
CA VAL A 73 -16.56 13.15 12.66
C VAL A 73 -17.25 14.22 13.51
N ASP A 74 -17.35 14.02 14.82
CA ASP A 74 -17.94 15.01 15.74
C ASP A 74 -17.11 16.30 15.76
N SER A 75 -15.79 16.19 15.76
CA SER A 75 -14.90 17.35 15.67
C SER A 75 -15.10 18.13 14.37
N LEU A 76 -15.20 17.44 13.24
CA LEU A 76 -15.46 18.07 11.93
C LEU A 76 -16.83 18.75 11.88
N LYS A 77 -17.86 18.18 12.49
CA LYS A 77 -19.19 18.81 12.61
C LYS A 77 -19.11 20.15 13.36
N ARG A 78 -18.31 20.25 14.40
CA ARG A 78 -18.10 21.50 15.15
C ARG A 78 -17.44 22.59 14.31
N THR A 79 -16.68 22.22 13.27
CA THR A 79 -16.09 23.17 12.32
C THR A 79 -17.01 23.52 11.15
N GLY A 80 -18.25 23.03 11.17
CA GLY A 80 -19.26 23.33 10.15
C GLY A 80 -19.30 22.34 8.96
N THR A 81 -18.55 21.23 9.05
CA THR A 81 -18.58 20.18 8.03
C THR A 81 -19.71 19.19 8.32
N SER A 82 -20.66 19.02 7.39
CA SER A 82 -21.71 18.00 7.49
C SER A 82 -21.25 16.68 6.90
N ILE A 83 -21.45 15.59 7.64
CA ILE A 83 -21.07 14.24 7.20
C ILE A 83 -22.24 13.29 7.42
N ASP A 84 -22.67 12.62 6.34
CA ASP A 84 -23.57 11.48 6.37
C ASP A 84 -22.73 10.22 6.41
N LEU A 85 -22.76 9.52 7.55
CA LEU A 85 -21.93 8.35 7.80
C LEU A 85 -22.70 7.06 7.63
N TYR A 86 -22.21 6.17 6.75
CA TYR A 86 -22.72 4.84 6.50
C TYR A 86 -21.71 3.81 7.00
N THR A 87 -22.18 2.83 7.78
CA THR A 87 -21.30 1.82 8.38
C THR A 87 -21.73 0.42 7.96
N TYR A 88 -20.79 -0.34 7.41
CA TYR A 88 -21.03 -1.69 6.93
C TYR A 88 -20.02 -2.66 7.55
N SER A 89 -20.54 -3.78 8.07
CA SER A 89 -19.71 -4.88 8.55
C SER A 89 -19.40 -5.85 7.42
N THR A 90 -18.11 -6.17 7.26
CA THR A 90 -17.63 -7.20 6.33
C THR A 90 -17.20 -8.46 7.07
N SER A 91 -17.21 -9.59 6.39
CA SER A 91 -16.51 -10.80 6.80
C SER A 91 -15.35 -11.09 5.83
N PRO A 92 -14.42 -12.01 6.11
CA PRO A 92 -13.34 -12.35 5.18
C PRO A 92 -13.85 -12.85 3.81
N ALA A 93 -15.08 -13.33 3.71
CA ALA A 93 -15.66 -13.78 2.45
C ALA A 93 -15.91 -12.61 1.49
N THR A 94 -15.49 -12.74 0.24
CA THR A 94 -15.68 -11.72 -0.80
C THR A 94 -17.17 -11.45 -1.08
N SER A 95 -18.06 -12.43 -0.86
CA SER A 95 -19.50 -12.28 -1.01
C SER A 95 -20.08 -11.20 -0.09
N SER A 96 -19.51 -11.01 1.12
CA SER A 96 -19.98 -9.98 2.04
C SER A 96 -19.72 -8.58 1.48
N LEU A 97 -18.56 -8.34 0.88
CA LEU A 97 -18.23 -7.09 0.22
C LEU A 97 -19.13 -6.87 -1.01
N ASN A 98 -19.31 -7.87 -1.86
CA ASN A 98 -20.14 -7.77 -3.06
C ASN A 98 -21.59 -7.38 -2.72
N SER A 99 -22.14 -7.92 -1.62
CA SER A 99 -23.47 -7.53 -1.12
C SER A 99 -23.53 -6.05 -0.73
N ILE A 100 -22.46 -5.50 -0.14
CA ILE A 100 -22.37 -4.08 0.22
C ILE A 100 -22.25 -3.22 -1.04
N LEU A 101 -21.36 -3.57 -1.97
CA LEU A 101 -21.17 -2.83 -3.23
C LEU A 101 -22.40 -2.85 -4.14
N GLY A 102 -23.28 -3.84 -3.98
CA GLY A 102 -24.58 -3.93 -4.68
C GLY A 102 -25.63 -2.94 -4.20
N LYS A 103 -25.44 -2.29 -3.05
CA LYS A 103 -26.37 -1.31 -2.51
C LYS A 103 -26.34 -0.02 -3.34
N SER A 104 -27.53 0.55 -3.58
CA SER A 104 -27.66 1.75 -4.42
C SER A 104 -26.91 2.95 -3.85
N GLU A 105 -26.98 3.13 -2.54
CA GLU A 105 -26.35 4.24 -1.83
C GLU A 105 -24.81 4.23 -1.89
N MET A 106 -24.20 3.05 -2.09
CA MET A 106 -22.73 2.94 -2.18
C MET A 106 -22.14 3.69 -3.38
N LYS A 107 -22.90 3.84 -4.46
CA LYS A 107 -22.47 4.56 -5.68
C LYS A 107 -22.44 6.07 -5.48
N ASP A 108 -23.13 6.56 -4.47
CA ASP A 108 -23.28 7.98 -4.16
C ASP A 108 -22.32 8.45 -3.05
N MET A 109 -21.41 7.58 -2.60
CA MET A 109 -20.41 7.95 -1.60
C MET A 109 -19.35 8.89 -2.18
N ASP A 110 -18.89 9.83 -1.39
CA ASP A 110 -17.74 10.68 -1.72
C ASP A 110 -16.43 10.03 -1.29
N ILE A 111 -16.46 9.26 -0.18
CA ILE A 111 -15.29 8.63 0.40
C ILE A 111 -15.65 7.32 1.12
N ILE A 112 -14.79 6.32 0.98
CA ILE A 112 -14.91 5.02 1.66
C ILE A 112 -13.65 4.78 2.47
N PHE A 113 -13.79 4.36 3.73
CA PHE A 113 -12.71 3.95 4.64
C PHE A 113 -12.75 2.44 4.82
N GLY A 114 -11.65 1.78 4.53
CA GLY A 114 -11.50 0.32 4.55
C GLY A 114 -10.76 -0.14 3.29
N PRO A 115 -10.70 -1.44 3.03
CA PRO A 115 -11.08 -2.55 3.91
C PRO A 115 -9.96 -2.93 4.89
N LEU A 116 -10.22 -3.94 5.75
CA LEU A 116 -9.18 -4.62 6.51
C LEU A 116 -8.55 -5.77 5.73
N HIS A 117 -9.38 -6.61 5.09
CA HIS A 117 -8.92 -7.83 4.40
C HIS A 117 -8.35 -7.53 3.02
N GLN A 118 -7.17 -8.06 2.73
CA GLN A 118 -6.44 -7.79 1.49
C GLN A 118 -7.20 -8.21 0.23
N GLN A 119 -7.95 -9.32 0.27
CA GLN A 119 -8.77 -9.77 -0.87
C GLN A 119 -9.90 -8.81 -1.23
N HIS A 120 -10.26 -7.89 -0.36
CA HIS A 120 -11.28 -6.87 -0.59
C HIS A 120 -10.72 -5.58 -1.22
N ILE A 121 -9.40 -5.37 -1.19
CA ILE A 121 -8.78 -4.12 -1.65
C ILE A 121 -9.06 -3.89 -3.13
N LYS A 122 -8.72 -4.87 -3.97
CA LYS A 122 -8.90 -4.71 -5.41
C LYS A 122 -10.36 -4.50 -5.82
N PRO A 123 -11.35 -5.32 -5.40
CA PRO A 123 -12.75 -5.08 -5.75
C PRO A 123 -13.27 -3.72 -5.29
N LEU A 124 -12.85 -3.27 -4.09
CA LEU A 124 -13.28 -1.99 -3.55
C LEU A 124 -12.60 -0.81 -4.27
N ALA A 125 -11.34 -0.97 -4.64
CA ALA A 125 -10.60 0.02 -5.42
C ALA A 125 -11.14 0.18 -6.84
N ASP A 126 -11.46 -0.93 -7.51
CA ASP A 126 -12.09 -0.92 -8.84
C ASP A 126 -13.49 -0.26 -8.79
N PHE A 127 -14.26 -0.52 -7.72
CA PHE A 127 -15.55 0.13 -7.50
C PHE A 127 -15.40 1.64 -7.26
N ALA A 128 -14.47 2.04 -6.43
CA ALA A 128 -14.21 3.44 -6.11
C ALA A 128 -13.78 4.23 -7.35
N ASP A 129 -12.88 3.67 -8.16
CA ASP A 129 -12.43 4.28 -9.41
C ASP A 129 -13.58 4.44 -10.42
N LYS A 130 -14.38 3.40 -10.58
CA LYS A 130 -15.55 3.41 -11.49
C LYS A 130 -16.58 4.48 -11.14
N HIS A 131 -16.76 4.80 -9.87
CA HIS A 131 -17.78 5.71 -9.37
C HIS A 131 -17.22 7.08 -8.90
N ASP A 132 -15.95 7.38 -9.18
CA ASP A 132 -15.26 8.60 -8.76
C ASP A 132 -15.30 8.82 -7.23
N ILE A 133 -15.17 7.73 -6.46
CA ILE A 133 -15.18 7.71 -5.01
C ILE A 133 -13.73 7.64 -4.51
N ARG A 134 -13.40 8.35 -3.45
CA ARG A 134 -12.10 8.23 -2.79
C ARG A 134 -12.10 7.03 -1.86
N LEU A 135 -11.09 6.15 -1.99
CA LEU A 135 -10.90 5.01 -1.11
C LEU A 135 -9.70 5.24 -0.20
N VAL A 136 -9.91 5.23 1.10
CA VAL A 136 -8.84 5.31 2.10
C VAL A 136 -8.63 3.95 2.74
N ILE A 137 -7.43 3.37 2.56
CA ILE A 137 -7.02 2.08 3.12
C ILE A 137 -6.22 2.33 4.41
N PRO A 138 -6.77 2.02 5.61
CA PRO A 138 -6.16 2.46 6.86
C PRO A 138 -5.08 1.53 7.42
N PHE A 139 -5.10 0.23 7.13
CA PHE A 139 -4.35 -0.74 7.96
C PHE A 139 -3.23 -1.49 7.26
N THR A 140 -3.24 -1.64 5.94
CA THR A 140 -2.21 -2.41 5.25
C THR A 140 -1.04 -1.56 4.79
N SER A 141 0.16 -2.15 4.78
CA SER A 141 1.35 -1.64 4.11
C SER A 141 1.84 -2.59 3.01
N LYS A 142 1.12 -3.69 2.78
CA LYS A 142 1.53 -4.77 1.86
C LYS A 142 0.93 -4.63 0.46
N ASP A 143 0.01 -3.69 0.27
CA ASP A 143 -0.67 -3.48 -0.99
C ASP A 143 -0.03 -2.32 -1.77
N ASN A 144 0.01 -2.45 -3.09
CA ASN A 144 0.60 -1.50 -4.02
C ASN A 144 -0.44 -0.84 -4.95
N THR A 145 -1.72 -1.03 -4.70
CA THR A 145 -2.82 -0.49 -5.52
C THR A 145 -2.77 1.03 -5.61
N VAL A 146 -2.31 1.70 -4.53
CA VAL A 146 -2.15 3.15 -4.46
C VAL A 146 -1.25 3.72 -5.56
N PHE A 147 -0.27 2.95 -6.07
CA PHE A 147 0.61 3.41 -7.15
C PHE A 147 -0.02 3.37 -8.54
N ARG A 148 -1.18 2.73 -8.68
CA ARG A 148 -1.82 2.47 -9.99
C ARG A 148 -3.25 2.97 -10.08
N ASN A 149 -3.87 3.30 -8.95
CA ASN A 149 -5.26 3.74 -8.89
C ASN A 149 -5.34 5.11 -8.19
N PRO A 150 -5.68 6.18 -8.93
CA PRO A 150 -5.69 7.55 -8.40
C PRO A 150 -6.82 7.79 -7.38
N SER A 151 -7.79 6.90 -7.30
CA SER A 151 -8.88 6.96 -6.32
C SER A 151 -8.47 6.40 -4.96
N VAL A 152 -7.31 5.71 -4.86
CA VAL A 152 -6.85 5.04 -3.64
C VAL A 152 -5.85 5.88 -2.87
N TYR A 153 -6.10 6.02 -1.60
CA TYR A 153 -5.22 6.63 -0.60
C TYR A 153 -4.87 5.57 0.45
N GLN A 154 -3.62 5.46 0.80
CA GLN A 154 -3.16 4.48 1.79
C GLN A 154 -2.46 5.22 2.94
N ILE A 155 -2.90 4.95 4.19
CA ILE A 155 -2.35 5.63 5.37
C ILE A 155 -0.94 5.13 5.68
N ASN A 156 -0.74 3.80 5.65
CA ASN A 156 0.57 3.21 5.87
C ASN A 156 1.36 3.18 4.56
N THR A 157 2.58 3.66 4.58
CA THR A 157 3.48 3.61 3.41
C THR A 157 3.65 2.16 2.94
N PRO A 158 3.44 1.88 1.64
CA PRO A 158 3.69 0.55 1.09
C PRO A 158 5.12 0.08 1.37
N GLN A 159 5.27 -1.15 1.86
CA GLN A 159 6.60 -1.70 2.21
C GLN A 159 7.55 -1.71 1.01
N SER A 160 7.05 -1.97 -0.19
CA SER A 160 7.85 -1.98 -1.42
C SER A 160 8.51 -0.63 -1.72
N TYR A 161 7.89 0.46 -1.29
CA TYR A 161 8.45 1.81 -1.44
C TYR A 161 9.73 2.00 -0.60
N LEU A 162 9.83 1.30 0.52
CA LEU A 162 10.96 1.40 1.45
C LEU A 162 12.09 0.41 1.13
N TYR A 163 11.89 -0.52 0.19
CA TYR A 163 12.88 -1.58 -0.06
C TYR A 163 14.23 -1.06 -0.51
N SER A 164 14.28 -0.06 -1.38
CA SER A 164 15.53 0.54 -1.86
C SER A 164 16.36 1.13 -0.72
N GLU A 165 15.71 1.85 0.20
CA GLU A 165 16.37 2.44 1.36
C GLU A 165 16.94 1.36 2.31
N VAL A 166 16.19 0.27 2.49
CA VAL A 166 16.64 -0.86 3.30
C VAL A 166 17.84 -1.56 2.67
N TYR A 167 17.85 -1.73 1.34
CA TYR A 167 18.98 -2.33 0.63
C TYR A 167 20.23 -1.44 0.74
N ASP A 168 20.10 -0.15 0.51
CA ASP A 168 21.18 0.81 0.65
C ASP A 168 21.75 0.84 2.07
N HIS A 169 20.87 0.81 3.07
CA HIS A 169 21.30 0.74 4.47
C HIS A 169 22.06 -0.55 4.75
N PHE A 170 21.54 -1.69 4.29
CA PHE A 170 22.20 -2.99 4.49
C PHE A 170 23.60 -3.01 3.89
N VAL A 171 23.76 -2.56 2.64
CA VAL A 171 25.05 -2.55 1.96
C VAL A 171 26.05 -1.59 2.63
N ARG A 172 25.58 -0.44 3.12
CA ARG A 172 26.45 0.50 3.87
C ARG A 172 26.93 -0.09 5.20
N GLN A 173 26.08 -0.85 5.88
CA GLN A 173 26.45 -1.48 7.16
C GLN A 173 27.36 -2.70 6.99
N PHE A 174 27.22 -3.42 5.88
CA PHE A 174 27.90 -4.70 5.64
C PHE A 174 28.64 -4.74 4.28
N PRO A 175 29.55 -3.79 4.01
CA PRO A 175 30.16 -3.62 2.67
C PRO A 175 31.05 -4.80 2.24
N ASN A 176 31.58 -5.58 3.18
CA ASN A 176 32.50 -6.70 2.94
C ASN A 176 31.92 -8.03 3.41
N ALA A 177 30.61 -8.13 3.57
CA ALA A 177 29.97 -9.35 4.07
C ALA A 177 29.81 -10.40 2.98
N ASN A 178 29.97 -11.67 3.35
CA ASN A 178 29.44 -12.80 2.57
C ASN A 178 28.00 -13.02 3.01
N VAL A 179 27.05 -12.78 2.12
CA VAL A 179 25.63 -12.86 2.44
C VAL A 179 25.09 -14.25 2.11
N ILE A 180 24.54 -14.91 3.11
CA ILE A 180 23.92 -16.24 2.95
C ILE A 180 22.42 -16.11 3.13
N PHE A 181 21.65 -16.53 2.13
CA PHE A 181 20.21 -16.63 2.20
C PHE A 181 19.84 -18.06 2.58
N ILE A 182 19.16 -18.25 3.70
CA ILE A 182 18.62 -19.53 4.10
C ILE A 182 17.16 -19.58 3.68
N GLU A 183 16.84 -20.49 2.77
CA GLU A 183 15.48 -20.64 2.22
C GLU A 183 14.76 -21.72 3.04
N ALA A 184 13.74 -21.32 3.79
CA ALA A 184 12.89 -22.24 4.53
C ALA A 184 12.08 -23.12 3.57
N SER A 185 11.98 -24.40 3.89
CA SER A 185 11.24 -25.41 3.10
C SER A 185 9.74 -25.10 3.01
N GLN A 186 9.21 -24.39 3.99
CA GLN A 186 7.84 -23.89 4.06
C GLN A 186 7.81 -22.36 4.23
N GLY A 187 8.50 -21.65 3.34
CA GLY A 187 8.55 -20.19 3.38
C GLY A 187 7.23 -19.57 2.92
N THR A 188 6.75 -18.60 3.67
CA THR A 188 5.70 -17.70 3.18
C THR A 188 6.26 -16.88 2.02
N ARG A 189 5.53 -16.81 0.91
CA ARG A 189 5.89 -15.97 -0.25
C ARG A 189 5.91 -14.47 0.06
N GLU A 190 5.55 -14.12 1.28
CA GLU A 190 5.36 -12.75 1.76
C GLU A 190 6.61 -11.87 1.63
N LYS A 191 7.79 -12.47 1.73
CA LYS A 191 9.08 -11.78 1.61
C LYS A 191 9.80 -12.02 0.28
N ALA A 192 9.17 -12.73 -0.64
CA ALA A 192 9.83 -13.13 -1.89
C ALA A 192 10.32 -11.94 -2.71
N ASP A 193 9.50 -10.90 -2.84
CA ASP A 193 9.85 -9.70 -3.60
C ASP A 193 10.99 -8.91 -2.94
N PHE A 194 10.98 -8.82 -1.61
CA PHE A 194 12.07 -8.20 -0.84
C PHE A 194 13.39 -8.96 -1.04
N ILE A 195 13.37 -10.27 -0.89
CA ILE A 195 14.58 -11.12 -1.03
C ILE A 195 15.11 -11.07 -2.47
N LYS A 196 14.20 -11.11 -3.46
CA LYS A 196 14.59 -10.99 -4.87
C LYS A 196 15.27 -9.66 -5.15
N GLY A 197 14.70 -8.57 -4.70
CA GLY A 197 15.27 -7.23 -4.88
C GLY A 197 16.61 -7.08 -4.15
N LEU A 198 16.75 -7.61 -2.94
CA LEU A 198 18.02 -7.60 -2.20
C LEU A 198 19.10 -8.43 -2.92
N LYS A 199 18.78 -9.64 -3.41
CA LYS A 199 19.74 -10.46 -4.21
C LYS A 199 20.21 -9.71 -5.45
N GLU A 200 19.31 -9.00 -6.12
CA GLU A 200 19.64 -8.21 -7.32
C GLU A 200 20.55 -7.03 -6.97
N GLU A 201 20.25 -6.30 -5.91
CA GLU A 201 21.06 -5.17 -5.45
C GLU A 201 22.48 -5.61 -5.03
N LEU A 202 22.60 -6.70 -4.28
CA LEU A 202 23.89 -7.27 -3.88
C LEU A 202 24.72 -7.70 -5.10
N ARG A 203 24.08 -8.32 -6.11
CA ARG A 203 24.73 -8.68 -7.37
C ARG A 203 25.24 -7.45 -8.12
N ASN A 204 24.43 -6.40 -8.22
CA ASN A 204 24.80 -5.16 -8.90
C ASN A 204 26.00 -4.48 -8.25
N ARG A 205 26.16 -4.66 -6.94
CA ARG A 205 27.31 -4.13 -6.17
C ARG A 205 28.46 -5.13 -6.01
N SER A 206 28.42 -6.26 -6.71
CA SER A 206 29.44 -7.32 -6.67
C SER A 206 29.70 -7.89 -5.26
N ILE A 207 28.69 -7.87 -4.40
CA ILE A 207 28.75 -8.50 -3.07
C ILE A 207 28.42 -9.98 -3.22
N PRO A 208 29.30 -10.90 -2.76
CA PRO A 208 29.08 -12.33 -2.92
C PRO A 208 27.87 -12.81 -2.11
N THR A 209 27.06 -13.64 -2.73
CA THR A 209 25.86 -14.22 -2.10
C THR A 209 25.81 -15.72 -2.31
N LYS A 210 25.30 -16.44 -1.32
CA LYS A 210 25.02 -17.89 -1.40
C LYS A 210 23.59 -18.15 -0.94
N SER A 211 22.90 -19.06 -1.60
CA SER A 211 21.58 -19.54 -1.15
C SER A 211 21.70 -20.98 -0.67
N LEU A 212 21.17 -21.25 0.50
CA LEU A 212 21.14 -22.57 1.12
C LEU A 212 19.68 -22.92 1.46
N LYS A 213 19.38 -24.21 1.45
CA LYS A 213 18.11 -24.69 1.99
C LYS A 213 18.22 -24.86 3.51
N GLU A 214 17.09 -24.83 4.20
CA GLU A 214 17.00 -24.96 5.66
C GLU A 214 17.63 -26.27 6.19
N ASP A 215 17.64 -27.32 5.36
CA ASP A 215 18.22 -28.64 5.66
C ASP A 215 19.70 -28.77 5.27
N ALA A 216 20.34 -27.68 4.85
CA ALA A 216 21.73 -27.68 4.45
C ALA A 216 22.67 -27.99 5.64
N THR A 217 23.64 -28.87 5.43
CA THR A 217 24.66 -29.19 6.43
C THR A 217 25.75 -28.11 6.49
N VAL A 218 26.49 -28.05 7.60
CA VAL A 218 27.63 -27.12 7.78
C VAL A 218 28.68 -27.29 6.66
N GLU A 219 28.83 -28.50 6.10
CA GLU A 219 29.73 -28.75 4.97
C GLU A 219 29.30 -28.07 3.66
N SER A 220 28.05 -27.57 3.57
CA SER A 220 27.54 -26.83 2.42
C SER A 220 27.75 -25.30 2.53
N LEU A 221 28.27 -24.84 3.66
CA LEU A 221 28.66 -23.44 3.88
C LEU A 221 30.03 -23.14 3.28
#